data_57a4be39f2569db2bb5c012a7aa17fbd
#
_entry.id   57a4be39f2569db2bb5c012a7aa17fbd
#
_cell.length_a   1.000
_cell.length_b   1.000
_cell.length_c   1.000
_cell.angle_alpha   90.00
_cell.angle_beta   90.00
_cell.angle_gamma   90.00
#
_symmetry.space_group_name_H-M   'P 1'
#
loop_
_entity.id
_entity.type
_entity.pdbx_description
1 polymer ?
#
loop_
_entity_poly.entity_id
_entity_poly.type
_entity_poly.pdbx_seq_one_letter_code
_entity_poly.pdbx_strand_id
1 'polypeptide(L)'
;MASRIFQRIFSPTPLISKHFSTAHSLSSSSSPVVSSVVSILKHHRSKSRWSELQSLFPNGFTPAEASEIIINVKNDAHLALRFFDWSRDKSLCSHDLLSYSTIIHVLARSRQKGRAEALTRSALRVSDSGVDLFESLVRTYRKCDSAPFVFDLLIKACLDCKKIDAAVEIVRLLRSRGISPNSRVCNLLILAVSRHRGADAGYEVYRQIFRVRNGERLQRSKLVNLTVEIFNSLMLSYYQDGELEKVRMIWNEMAEVDGHGISPNEYSYGVLMASCCDKGSVEEAEEIWNEMTSKGMEHDAATFNTMFGGFCRIGEMGKAEDYLRDMVLSGVEATCVTHESFVKGYCKAGDMDAALVASKAMSRGGFVAQGSTIDGLVEALCGRDRVLDGLDVLKGAMENKEFVPAGRSFSLLVKGLCSKGMMDEALNLQTEMASNGFEPDADVYSAFMEGYEELGNREKAESLRKEMLELHVNG
;
A
#
# COMPACT_ATOMS: atom_id res chain seq x y z
N MET A 1 21.42 -15.67 -24.70
CA MET A 1 20.00 -15.25 -24.61
C MET A 1 19.81 -13.72 -24.76
N ALA A 2 20.68 -12.91 -24.21
CA ALA A 2 20.61 -11.46 -24.35
C ALA A 2 20.57 -10.97 -25.81
N SER A 3 21.34 -11.57 -26.72
CA SER A 3 21.38 -11.17 -28.14
C SER A 3 20.06 -11.35 -28.92
N ARG A 4 19.23 -12.35 -28.57
CA ARG A 4 17.91 -12.56 -29.23
C ARG A 4 16.83 -11.61 -28.74
N ILE A 5 16.93 -11.15 -27.49
CA ILE A 5 16.03 -10.13 -26.93
C ILE A 5 16.33 -8.78 -27.62
N PHE A 6 17.60 -8.48 -27.89
CA PHE A 6 18.03 -7.27 -28.58
C PHE A 6 17.47 -7.12 -30.00
N GLN A 7 17.35 -8.21 -30.75
CA GLN A 7 16.80 -8.15 -32.11
C GLN A 7 15.30 -7.82 -32.13
N ARG A 8 14.52 -8.21 -31.12
CA ARG A 8 13.07 -7.98 -31.05
C ARG A 8 12.68 -6.56 -30.62
N ILE A 9 13.50 -5.89 -29.80
CA ILE A 9 13.21 -4.52 -29.33
C ILE A 9 13.21 -3.53 -30.51
N PHE A 10 13.90 -3.84 -31.60
CA PHE A 10 14.25 -2.92 -32.65
C PHE A 10 13.88 -3.36 -34.07
N SER A 11 13.12 -4.42 -34.20
CA SER A 11 12.52 -4.78 -35.51
C SER A 11 11.43 -3.76 -35.82
N PRO A 12 11.41 -3.16 -37.06
CA PRO A 12 10.34 -2.29 -37.45
C PRO A 12 9.05 -3.11 -37.54
N THR A 13 8.02 -2.72 -36.79
CA THR A 13 6.65 -3.21 -36.98
C THR A 13 6.16 -2.71 -38.36
N PRO A 14 5.52 -3.56 -39.17
CA PRO A 14 5.08 -3.18 -40.54
C PRO A 14 3.78 -2.38 -40.57
N LEU A 15 3.53 -1.49 -39.65
CA LEU A 15 2.27 -0.71 -39.63
C LEU A 15 2.49 0.77 -39.30
N ILE A 16 3.47 1.42 -39.90
CA ILE A 16 3.46 2.89 -40.13
C ILE A 16 4.44 3.16 -41.28
N SER A 17 4.04 2.82 -42.50
CA SER A 17 4.67 3.31 -43.70
C SER A 17 3.66 4.12 -44.52
N LYS A 18 3.40 5.36 -44.08
CA LYS A 18 2.99 6.44 -45.00
C LYS A 18 3.49 7.75 -44.42
N HIS A 19 4.34 8.39 -45.17
CA HIS A 19 4.98 9.69 -44.96
C HIS A 19 6.20 9.70 -44.07
N PHE A 20 7.35 9.29 -44.62
CA PHE A 20 8.60 10.05 -44.53
C PHE A 20 9.53 9.56 -45.65
N SER A 21 9.38 10.18 -46.79
CA SER A 21 10.35 10.13 -47.90
C SER A 21 11.46 11.14 -47.60
N THR A 22 12.69 10.72 -47.88
CA THR A 22 13.92 11.53 -47.91
C THR A 22 14.42 12.08 -46.56
N ALA A 23 15.27 11.29 -45.91
CA ALA A 23 16.32 11.84 -45.08
C ALA A 23 17.66 11.22 -45.49
N HIS A 24 18.50 12.06 -46.01
CA HIS A 24 19.88 11.82 -46.41
C HIS A 24 20.68 11.00 -45.39
N SER A 25 21.52 10.10 -45.88
CA SER A 25 22.68 9.54 -45.20
C SER A 25 23.62 10.67 -44.74
N LEU A 26 23.45 11.16 -43.50
CA LEU A 26 24.40 12.05 -42.87
C LEU A 26 25.40 11.18 -42.12
N SER A 27 26.64 11.15 -42.66
CA SER A 27 27.85 10.79 -41.95
C SER A 27 27.93 11.59 -40.64
N SER A 28 28.12 10.92 -39.50
CA SER A 28 28.24 11.51 -38.16
C SER A 28 29.54 12.36 -38.07
N SER A 29 29.51 13.59 -38.47
CA SER A 29 30.47 14.59 -38.02
C SER A 29 29.92 15.12 -36.68
N SER A 30 30.55 14.72 -35.55
CA SER A 30 30.27 15.32 -34.25
C SER A 30 30.48 16.84 -34.34
N SER A 31 29.54 17.62 -33.78
CA SER A 31 29.64 19.07 -33.69
C SER A 31 31.02 19.46 -33.13
N PRO A 32 31.71 20.50 -33.69
CA PRO A 32 33.00 20.96 -33.13
C PRO A 32 32.93 21.29 -31.64
N VAL A 33 31.76 21.75 -31.16
CA VAL A 33 31.47 21.99 -29.74
C VAL A 33 31.58 20.70 -28.93
N VAL A 34 30.92 19.63 -29.37
CA VAL A 34 30.91 18.33 -28.68
C VAL A 34 32.33 17.77 -28.57
N SER A 35 33.10 17.78 -29.67
CA SER A 35 34.49 17.25 -29.67
C SER A 35 35.42 18.04 -28.74
N SER A 36 35.30 19.37 -28.72
CA SER A 36 36.09 20.24 -27.80
C SER A 36 35.73 19.96 -26.34
N VAL A 37 34.44 19.93 -25.99
CA VAL A 37 33.99 19.66 -24.62
C VAL A 37 34.42 18.27 -24.16
N VAL A 38 34.27 17.24 -24.98
CA VAL A 38 34.68 15.86 -24.65
C VAL A 38 36.17 15.77 -24.44
N SER A 39 36.98 16.49 -25.23
CA SER A 39 38.44 16.56 -25.07
C SER A 39 38.82 17.19 -23.70
N ILE A 40 38.22 18.32 -23.35
CA ILE A 40 38.43 18.97 -22.06
C ILE A 40 38.01 18.05 -20.90
N LEU A 41 36.84 17.40 -20.99
CA LEU A 41 36.33 16.50 -19.97
C LEU A 41 37.27 15.29 -19.74
N LYS A 42 37.86 14.73 -20.80
CA LYS A 42 38.72 13.53 -20.72
C LYS A 42 40.16 13.84 -20.32
N HIS A 43 40.72 14.95 -20.76
CA HIS A 43 42.15 15.22 -20.60
C HIS A 43 42.46 16.11 -19.37
N HIS A 44 41.52 16.93 -18.93
CA HIS A 44 41.72 17.78 -17.77
C HIS A 44 41.10 17.18 -16.49
N ARG A 45 41.93 16.71 -15.55
CA ARG A 45 41.48 16.13 -14.28
C ARG A 45 41.28 17.14 -13.14
N SER A 46 41.59 18.43 -13.35
CA SER A 46 41.57 19.48 -12.31
C SER A 46 40.19 20.15 -12.16
N LYS A 47 40.03 20.90 -11.06
CA LYS A 47 38.84 21.76 -10.82
C LYS A 47 38.70 22.86 -11.89
N SER A 48 39.78 23.27 -12.52
CA SER A 48 39.84 24.31 -13.56
C SER A 48 39.05 23.96 -14.84
N ARG A 49 38.82 22.66 -15.15
CA ARG A 49 38.07 22.26 -16.36
C ARG A 49 36.65 22.83 -16.44
N TRP A 50 36.01 22.98 -15.31
CA TRP A 50 34.61 23.47 -15.26
C TRP A 50 34.55 24.98 -15.50
N SER A 51 35.54 25.76 -14.98
CA SER A 51 35.68 27.19 -15.23
C SER A 51 36.05 27.45 -16.69
N GLU A 52 36.94 26.63 -17.25
CA GLU A 52 37.34 26.70 -18.64
C GLU A 52 36.17 26.43 -19.58
N LEU A 53 35.38 25.39 -19.33
CA LEU A 53 34.17 25.10 -20.09
C LEU A 53 33.17 26.26 -20.03
N GLN A 54 32.97 26.87 -18.87
CA GLN A 54 32.07 28.01 -18.72
C GLN A 54 32.56 29.26 -19.49
N SER A 55 33.87 29.51 -19.53
CA SER A 55 34.41 30.63 -20.27
C SER A 55 34.40 30.43 -21.80
N LEU A 56 34.59 29.19 -22.26
CA LEU A 56 34.58 28.85 -23.68
C LEU A 56 33.16 28.74 -24.27
N PHE A 57 32.21 28.36 -23.44
CA PHE A 57 30.81 28.15 -23.87
C PHE A 57 29.82 28.96 -22.99
N PRO A 58 29.90 30.30 -23.02
CA PRO A 58 29.06 31.16 -22.19
C PRO A 58 27.56 31.05 -22.55
N ASN A 59 27.25 30.73 -23.80
CA ASN A 59 25.89 30.56 -24.30
C ASN A 59 25.29 29.16 -23.96
N GLY A 60 26.08 28.28 -23.33
CA GLY A 60 25.68 26.96 -22.91
C GLY A 60 25.62 25.95 -24.06
N PHE A 61 24.80 24.90 -23.85
CA PHE A 61 24.64 23.74 -24.76
C PHE A 61 23.19 23.52 -25.11
N THR A 62 22.92 23.09 -26.32
CA THR A 62 21.64 22.55 -26.68
C THR A 62 21.45 21.18 -26.02
N PRO A 63 20.19 20.74 -25.75
CA PRO A 63 19.91 19.39 -25.21
C PRO A 63 20.48 18.26 -26.06
N ALA A 64 20.52 18.46 -27.39
CA ALA A 64 21.12 17.51 -28.34
C ALA A 64 22.62 17.39 -28.14
N GLU A 65 23.33 18.51 -28.07
CA GLU A 65 24.78 18.55 -27.80
C GLU A 65 25.12 17.96 -26.42
N ALA A 66 24.35 18.30 -25.39
CA ALA A 66 24.51 17.73 -24.05
C ALA A 66 24.35 16.21 -24.08
N SER A 67 23.35 15.69 -24.80
CA SER A 67 23.13 14.23 -24.94
C SER A 67 24.31 13.57 -25.67
N GLU A 68 24.84 14.19 -26.71
CA GLU A 68 25.99 13.67 -27.46
C GLU A 68 27.28 13.69 -26.63
N ILE A 69 27.52 14.73 -25.83
CA ILE A 69 28.65 14.80 -24.88
C ILE A 69 28.51 13.64 -23.87
N ILE A 70 27.34 13.44 -23.25
CA ILE A 70 27.10 12.36 -22.29
C ILE A 70 27.36 10.98 -22.93
N ILE A 71 26.93 10.74 -24.16
CA ILE A 71 27.19 9.50 -24.90
C ILE A 71 28.69 9.28 -25.08
N ASN A 72 29.45 10.32 -25.46
CA ASN A 72 30.89 10.22 -25.65
C ASN A 72 31.71 9.96 -24.37
N VAL A 73 31.13 10.28 -23.20
CA VAL A 73 31.75 10.00 -21.88
C VAL A 73 31.03 8.87 -21.14
N LYS A 74 30.17 8.07 -21.81
CA LYS A 74 29.32 7.01 -21.22
C LYS A 74 30.08 5.94 -20.43
N ASN A 75 31.39 5.79 -20.65
CA ASN A 75 32.22 4.83 -19.92
C ASN A 75 32.62 5.32 -18.52
N ASP A 76 32.50 6.62 -18.25
CA ASP A 76 32.69 7.25 -16.94
C ASP A 76 31.35 7.87 -16.48
N ALA A 77 30.54 7.06 -15.82
CA ALA A 77 29.21 7.48 -15.37
C ALA A 77 29.27 8.61 -14.32
N HIS A 78 30.36 8.68 -13.54
CA HIS A 78 30.54 9.76 -12.58
C HIS A 78 30.79 11.09 -13.28
N LEU A 79 31.67 11.09 -14.29
CA LEU A 79 31.94 12.26 -15.10
C LEU A 79 30.72 12.72 -15.88
N ALA A 80 29.97 11.77 -16.49
CA ALA A 80 28.73 12.05 -17.19
C ALA A 80 27.69 12.73 -16.30
N LEU A 81 27.49 12.19 -15.08
CA LEU A 81 26.55 12.76 -14.11
C LEU A 81 27.01 14.16 -13.65
N ARG A 82 28.26 14.33 -13.33
CA ARG A 82 28.82 15.66 -12.96
C ARG A 82 28.65 16.69 -14.06
N PHE A 83 28.81 16.29 -15.33
CA PHE A 83 28.57 17.20 -16.45
C PHE A 83 27.09 17.58 -16.54
N PHE A 84 26.21 16.60 -16.41
CA PHE A 84 24.76 16.82 -16.43
C PHE A 84 24.29 17.76 -15.31
N ASP A 85 24.73 17.51 -14.06
CA ASP A 85 24.37 18.34 -12.90
C ASP A 85 24.99 19.75 -13.03
N TRP A 86 26.28 19.86 -13.41
CA TRP A 86 26.95 21.13 -13.58
C TRP A 86 26.28 21.99 -14.66
N SER A 87 25.96 21.42 -15.83
CA SER A 87 25.31 22.15 -16.91
C SER A 87 23.91 22.63 -16.55
N ARG A 88 23.18 21.85 -15.76
CA ARG A 88 21.87 22.23 -15.20
C ARG A 88 22.03 23.35 -14.16
N ASP A 89 22.88 23.15 -13.17
CA ASP A 89 23.03 24.07 -12.01
C ASP A 89 23.58 25.43 -12.42
N LYS A 90 24.36 25.49 -13.49
CA LYS A 90 24.88 26.74 -14.11
C LYS A 90 23.95 27.31 -15.18
N SER A 91 22.76 26.72 -15.38
CA SER A 91 21.81 27.12 -16.43
C SER A 91 22.39 27.14 -17.84
N LEU A 92 23.40 26.31 -18.09
CA LEU A 92 24.08 26.20 -19.40
C LEU A 92 23.34 25.23 -20.35
N CYS A 93 22.44 24.43 -19.83
CA CYS A 93 21.59 23.55 -20.63
C CYS A 93 20.21 23.38 -19.97
N SER A 94 19.17 23.67 -20.73
CA SER A 94 17.80 23.28 -20.37
C SER A 94 17.59 21.84 -20.83
N HIS A 95 17.84 20.87 -19.93
CA HIS A 95 17.76 19.45 -20.26
C HIS A 95 16.34 19.02 -20.65
N ASP A 96 16.20 18.38 -21.79
CA ASP A 96 14.99 17.77 -22.31
C ASP A 96 14.93 16.26 -22.02
N LEU A 97 13.86 15.60 -22.47
CA LEU A 97 13.71 14.15 -22.31
C LEU A 97 14.84 13.34 -22.95
N LEU A 98 15.46 13.84 -24.00
CA LEU A 98 16.57 13.16 -24.67
C LEU A 98 17.82 13.13 -23.79
N SER A 99 18.18 14.27 -23.20
CA SER A 99 19.33 14.38 -22.30
C SER A 99 19.10 13.61 -20.99
N TYR A 100 17.88 13.67 -20.41
CA TYR A 100 17.53 12.84 -19.26
C TYR A 100 17.62 11.34 -19.59
N SER A 101 17.06 10.90 -20.72
CA SER A 101 17.12 9.49 -21.12
C SER A 101 18.54 9.00 -21.30
N THR A 102 19.39 9.83 -21.86
CA THR A 102 20.80 9.49 -22.11
C THR A 102 21.57 9.28 -20.79
N ILE A 103 21.44 10.19 -19.83
CA ILE A 103 22.13 10.04 -18.54
C ILE A 103 21.54 8.90 -17.71
N ILE A 104 20.22 8.65 -17.75
CA ILE A 104 19.58 7.52 -17.09
C ILE A 104 20.16 6.20 -17.61
N HIS A 105 20.36 6.07 -18.93
CA HIS A 105 21.00 4.88 -19.52
C HIS A 105 22.44 4.69 -19.08
N VAL A 106 23.24 5.77 -19.04
CA VAL A 106 24.64 5.71 -18.58
C VAL A 106 24.72 5.25 -17.14
N LEU A 107 23.85 5.76 -16.28
CA LEU A 107 23.77 5.35 -14.87
C LEU A 107 23.27 3.91 -14.72
N ALA A 108 22.28 3.50 -15.51
CA ALA A 108 21.79 2.13 -15.53
C ALA A 108 22.90 1.15 -15.95
N ARG A 109 23.65 1.45 -17.01
CA ARG A 109 24.80 0.66 -17.45
C ARG A 109 25.85 0.47 -16.34
N SER A 110 26.12 1.53 -15.57
CA SER A 110 27.06 1.49 -14.45
C SER A 110 26.48 0.96 -13.14
N ARG A 111 25.26 0.40 -13.16
CA ARG A 111 24.49 -0.16 -12.02
C ARG A 111 24.22 0.83 -10.89
N GLN A 112 24.27 2.14 -11.15
CA GLN A 112 23.91 3.19 -10.18
C GLN A 112 22.39 3.36 -10.09
N LYS A 113 21.67 2.32 -9.65
CA LYS A 113 20.20 2.25 -9.67
C LYS A 113 19.52 3.41 -8.96
N GLY A 114 19.96 3.77 -7.76
CA GLY A 114 19.33 4.83 -6.96
C GLY A 114 19.40 6.20 -7.64
N ARG A 115 20.55 6.53 -8.29
CA ARG A 115 20.72 7.78 -9.04
C ARG A 115 19.90 7.79 -10.33
N ALA A 116 19.87 6.66 -11.06
CA ALA A 116 19.03 6.49 -12.23
C ALA A 116 17.55 6.66 -11.90
N GLU A 117 17.08 6.09 -10.80
CA GLU A 117 15.71 6.23 -10.29
C GLU A 117 15.37 7.69 -9.95
N ALA A 118 16.26 8.39 -9.24
CA ALA A 118 16.08 9.80 -8.89
C ALA A 118 15.95 10.68 -10.15
N LEU A 119 16.81 10.47 -11.16
CA LEU A 119 16.73 11.21 -12.42
C LEU A 119 15.49 10.82 -13.26
N THR A 120 15.06 9.56 -13.21
CA THR A 120 13.82 9.15 -13.88
C THR A 120 12.59 9.87 -13.28
N ARG A 121 12.53 10.01 -11.93
CA ARG A 121 11.50 10.82 -11.27
C ARG A 121 11.58 12.30 -11.65
N SER A 122 12.79 12.85 -11.77
CA SER A 122 12.97 14.23 -12.23
C SER A 122 12.53 14.43 -13.67
N ALA A 123 12.83 13.48 -14.56
CA ALA A 123 12.40 13.51 -15.96
C ALA A 123 10.85 13.45 -16.09
N LEU A 124 10.17 12.68 -15.23
CA LEU A 124 8.69 12.60 -15.18
C LEU A 124 8.03 13.89 -14.66
N ARG A 125 8.79 14.78 -14.02
CA ARG A 125 8.31 16.13 -13.65
C ARG A 125 8.48 17.15 -14.78
N VAL A 126 9.45 16.92 -15.66
CA VAL A 126 9.70 17.78 -16.83
C VAL A 126 8.68 17.45 -17.96
N SER A 127 8.27 16.20 -18.04
CA SER A 127 7.25 15.74 -18.99
C SER A 127 6.04 15.20 -18.26
N ASP A 128 4.85 15.69 -18.63
CA ASP A 128 3.61 15.15 -18.07
C ASP A 128 3.30 13.72 -18.54
N SER A 129 3.94 13.27 -19.62
CA SER A 129 3.73 11.97 -20.24
C SER A 129 4.85 10.98 -19.88
N GLY A 130 4.54 9.94 -19.09
CA GLY A 130 5.46 8.81 -18.86
C GLY A 130 5.76 8.01 -20.14
N VAL A 131 4.84 8.03 -21.12
CA VAL A 131 4.99 7.35 -22.40
C VAL A 131 6.02 8.06 -23.27
N ASP A 132 6.08 9.40 -23.25
CA ASP A 132 7.10 10.14 -24.02
C ASP A 132 8.51 9.87 -23.50
N LEU A 133 8.65 9.76 -22.17
CA LEU A 133 9.93 9.35 -21.56
C LEU A 133 10.30 7.91 -21.96
N PHE A 134 9.31 7.00 -22.01
CA PHE A 134 9.52 5.64 -22.51
C PHE A 134 10.02 5.63 -23.95
N GLU A 135 9.39 6.37 -24.85
CA GLU A 135 9.81 6.46 -26.24
C GLU A 135 11.21 7.06 -26.38
N SER A 136 11.54 8.09 -25.59
CA SER A 136 12.87 8.68 -25.55
C SER A 136 13.93 7.67 -25.05
N LEU A 137 13.62 6.90 -24.01
CA LEU A 137 14.49 5.82 -23.52
C LEU A 137 14.68 4.75 -24.60
N VAL A 138 13.64 4.34 -25.32
CA VAL A 138 13.77 3.36 -26.41
C VAL A 138 14.70 3.88 -27.52
N ARG A 139 14.59 5.15 -27.92
CA ARG A 139 15.42 5.76 -28.98
C ARG A 139 16.92 5.81 -28.60
N THR A 140 17.22 6.04 -27.32
CA THR A 140 18.60 6.21 -26.83
C THR A 140 19.24 4.91 -26.35
N TYR A 141 18.45 3.85 -26.15
CA TYR A 141 18.87 2.59 -25.58
C TYR A 141 20.14 1.97 -26.20
N ARG A 142 20.16 1.85 -27.54
CA ARG A 142 21.31 1.28 -28.29
C ARG A 142 22.54 2.16 -28.23
N LYS A 143 22.36 3.50 -28.31
CA LYS A 143 23.47 4.46 -28.32
C LYS A 143 24.25 4.43 -27.01
N CYS A 144 23.57 4.14 -25.91
CA CYS A 144 24.14 4.12 -24.57
C CYS A 144 24.54 2.73 -24.08
N ASP A 145 24.32 1.64 -24.84
CA ASP A 145 24.55 0.26 -24.44
C ASP A 145 23.91 -0.05 -23.09
N SER A 146 22.65 0.30 -22.93
CA SER A 146 21.95 0.31 -21.65
C SER A 146 21.56 -1.09 -21.16
N ALA A 147 21.14 -1.18 -19.90
CA ALA A 147 20.64 -2.40 -19.29
C ALA A 147 19.09 -2.45 -19.32
N PRO A 148 18.46 -3.61 -19.55
CA PRO A 148 17.00 -3.73 -19.69
C PRO A 148 16.19 -3.24 -18.49
N PHE A 149 16.76 -3.31 -17.29
CA PHE A 149 16.07 -2.90 -16.06
C PHE A 149 15.73 -1.40 -16.00
N VAL A 150 16.22 -0.58 -16.96
CA VAL A 150 15.85 0.84 -17.04
C VAL A 150 14.34 1.02 -17.22
N PHE A 151 13.67 0.10 -17.88
CA PHE A 151 12.22 0.13 -18.04
C PHE A 151 11.49 -0.24 -16.74
N ASP A 152 12.07 -1.13 -15.93
CA ASP A 152 11.55 -1.43 -14.60
C ASP A 152 11.64 -0.19 -13.68
N LEU A 153 12.75 0.57 -13.76
CA LEU A 153 12.89 1.83 -13.03
C LEU A 153 11.85 2.87 -13.48
N LEU A 154 11.57 2.94 -14.79
CA LEU A 154 10.55 3.87 -15.30
C LEU A 154 9.16 3.51 -14.79
N ILE A 155 8.75 2.24 -14.86
CA ILE A 155 7.44 1.79 -14.34
C ILE A 155 7.33 2.13 -12.86
N LYS A 156 8.36 1.80 -12.05
CA LYS A 156 8.39 2.12 -10.62
C LYS A 156 8.27 3.63 -10.38
N ALA A 157 9.03 4.45 -11.11
CA ALA A 157 8.96 5.90 -10.98
C ALA A 157 7.58 6.46 -11.37
N CYS A 158 6.90 5.89 -12.38
CA CYS A 158 5.53 6.24 -12.72
C CYS A 158 4.57 5.93 -11.56
N LEU A 159 4.72 4.76 -10.89
CA LEU A 159 3.92 4.39 -9.73
C LEU A 159 4.16 5.33 -8.55
N ASP A 160 5.43 5.65 -8.24
CA ASP A 160 5.81 6.59 -7.18
C ASP A 160 5.22 7.99 -7.42
N CYS A 161 5.11 8.40 -8.70
CA CYS A 161 4.51 9.67 -9.12
C CYS A 161 2.99 9.60 -9.31
N LYS A 162 2.31 8.51 -8.94
CA LYS A 162 0.86 8.26 -9.12
C LYS A 162 0.38 8.30 -10.58
N LYS A 163 1.29 8.13 -11.56
CA LYS A 163 0.99 8.07 -13.00
C LYS A 163 0.68 6.62 -13.42
N ILE A 164 -0.39 6.03 -12.85
CA ILE A 164 -0.71 4.60 -12.98
C ILE A 164 -1.04 4.24 -14.43
N ASP A 165 -1.80 5.08 -15.16
CA ASP A 165 -2.15 4.85 -16.55
C ASP A 165 -0.93 4.75 -17.45
N ALA A 166 0.03 5.65 -17.25
CA ALA A 166 1.29 5.62 -17.99
C ALA A 166 2.07 4.32 -17.71
N ALA A 167 2.08 3.85 -16.45
CA ALA A 167 2.74 2.60 -16.08
C ALA A 167 2.09 1.39 -16.76
N VAL A 168 0.75 1.31 -16.81
CA VAL A 168 0.00 0.26 -17.50
C VAL A 168 0.31 0.28 -19.01
N GLU A 169 0.29 1.46 -19.63
CA GLU A 169 0.56 1.59 -21.06
C GLU A 169 2.02 1.23 -21.40
N ILE A 170 2.98 1.65 -20.60
CA ILE A 170 4.40 1.26 -20.77
C ILE A 170 4.55 -0.26 -20.74
N VAL A 171 3.87 -0.95 -19.81
CA VAL A 171 3.92 -2.42 -19.75
C VAL A 171 3.29 -3.04 -21.00
N ARG A 172 2.19 -2.51 -21.51
CA ARG A 172 1.58 -2.95 -22.78
C ARG A 172 2.55 -2.79 -23.95
N LEU A 173 3.22 -1.63 -24.05
CA LEU A 173 4.21 -1.34 -25.08
C LEU A 173 5.44 -2.26 -24.98
N LEU A 174 5.93 -2.55 -23.78
CA LEU A 174 7.01 -3.52 -23.57
C LEU A 174 6.60 -4.91 -24.02
N ARG A 175 5.39 -5.35 -23.63
CA ARG A 175 4.86 -6.67 -24.00
C ARG A 175 4.64 -6.82 -25.50
N SER A 176 4.14 -5.78 -26.19
CA SER A 176 3.99 -5.79 -27.64
C SER A 176 5.34 -5.99 -28.36
N ARG A 177 6.43 -5.53 -27.76
CA ARG A 177 7.81 -5.69 -28.23
C ARG A 177 8.47 -7.00 -27.76
N GLY A 178 7.74 -7.85 -27.03
CA GLY A 178 8.22 -9.14 -26.51
C GLY A 178 9.14 -9.03 -25.30
N ILE A 179 9.14 -7.89 -24.60
CA ILE A 179 9.89 -7.65 -23.38
C ILE A 179 8.96 -7.87 -22.19
N SER A 180 9.41 -8.68 -21.22
CA SER A 180 8.69 -8.88 -19.96
C SER A 180 9.36 -8.07 -18.86
N PRO A 181 8.63 -7.17 -18.17
CA PRO A 181 9.12 -6.53 -16.96
C PRO A 181 9.41 -7.54 -15.86
N ASN A 182 10.19 -7.14 -14.86
CA ASN A 182 10.48 -7.95 -13.69
C ASN A 182 9.20 -8.25 -12.90
N SER A 183 9.06 -9.47 -12.34
CA SER A 183 7.89 -9.89 -11.55
C SER A 183 7.57 -8.94 -10.40
N ARG A 184 8.59 -8.44 -9.68
CA ARG A 184 8.40 -7.48 -8.59
C ARG A 184 7.72 -6.19 -9.06
N VAL A 185 8.10 -5.68 -10.25
CA VAL A 185 7.51 -4.48 -10.83
C VAL A 185 6.09 -4.74 -11.33
N CYS A 186 5.85 -5.93 -11.90
CA CYS A 186 4.50 -6.37 -12.27
C CYS A 186 3.60 -6.45 -11.05
N ASN A 187 4.09 -7.02 -9.93
CA ASN A 187 3.33 -7.08 -8.69
C ASN A 187 3.01 -5.68 -8.13
N LEU A 188 3.99 -4.77 -8.09
CA LEU A 188 3.76 -3.38 -7.66
C LEU A 188 2.70 -2.68 -8.53
N LEU A 189 2.72 -2.92 -9.85
CA LEU A 189 1.72 -2.35 -10.75
C LEU A 189 0.33 -2.90 -10.47
N ILE A 190 0.18 -4.22 -10.33
CA ILE A 190 -1.08 -4.89 -10.02
C ILE A 190 -1.64 -4.35 -8.70
N LEU A 191 -0.83 -4.29 -7.64
CA LEU A 191 -1.22 -3.72 -6.35
C LEU A 191 -1.66 -2.25 -6.45
N ALA A 192 -0.90 -1.44 -7.19
CA ALA A 192 -1.24 -0.03 -7.36
C ALA A 192 -2.58 0.15 -8.09
N VAL A 193 -2.81 -0.64 -9.15
CA VAL A 193 -4.08 -0.62 -9.90
C VAL A 193 -5.22 -1.10 -9.02
N SER A 194 -5.05 -2.22 -8.28
CA SER A 194 -6.06 -2.74 -7.37
C SER A 194 -6.47 -1.71 -6.31
N ARG A 195 -5.50 -1.04 -5.67
CA ARG A 195 -5.79 -0.02 -4.64
C ARG A 195 -6.53 1.22 -5.16
N HIS A 196 -6.29 1.59 -6.41
CA HIS A 196 -6.87 2.81 -6.97
C HIS A 196 -8.15 2.59 -7.78
N ARG A 197 -8.39 1.38 -8.29
CA ARG A 197 -9.48 1.05 -9.22
C ARG A 197 -10.27 -0.21 -8.85
N GLY A 198 -9.93 -0.82 -7.70
CA GLY A 198 -10.51 -2.09 -7.25
C GLY A 198 -9.76 -3.32 -7.78
N ALA A 199 -10.00 -4.46 -7.12
CA ALA A 199 -9.30 -5.72 -7.39
C ALA A 199 -9.54 -6.25 -8.83
N ASP A 200 -10.73 -6.05 -9.39
CA ASP A 200 -11.04 -6.46 -10.76
C ASP A 200 -10.14 -5.78 -11.80
N ALA A 201 -9.86 -4.49 -11.62
CA ALA A 201 -8.95 -3.78 -12.51
C ALA A 201 -7.51 -4.31 -12.40
N GLY A 202 -7.07 -4.66 -11.19
CA GLY A 202 -5.78 -5.31 -10.95
C GLY A 202 -5.69 -6.69 -11.61
N TYR A 203 -6.74 -7.48 -11.50
CA TYR A 203 -6.85 -8.79 -12.14
C TYR A 203 -6.82 -8.69 -13.67
N GLU A 204 -7.49 -7.71 -14.24
CA GLU A 204 -7.45 -7.48 -15.71
C GLU A 204 -6.02 -7.10 -16.17
N VAL A 205 -5.30 -6.28 -15.41
CA VAL A 205 -3.87 -5.99 -15.69
C VAL A 205 -3.01 -7.26 -15.58
N TYR A 206 -3.25 -8.09 -14.57
CA TYR A 206 -2.59 -9.40 -14.43
C TYR A 206 -2.83 -10.26 -15.68
N ARG A 207 -4.09 -10.41 -16.12
CA ARG A 207 -4.43 -11.17 -17.32
C ARG A 207 -3.74 -10.62 -18.59
N GLN A 208 -3.68 -9.31 -18.74
CA GLN A 208 -3.00 -8.65 -19.85
C GLN A 208 -1.49 -8.90 -19.82
N ILE A 209 -0.85 -8.81 -18.65
CA ILE A 209 0.60 -9.03 -18.49
C ILE A 209 0.95 -10.49 -18.80
N PHE A 210 0.23 -11.44 -18.24
CA PHE A 210 0.57 -12.86 -18.33
C PHE A 210 -0.19 -13.58 -19.48
N ARG A 211 -1.08 -12.87 -20.22
CA ARG A 211 -1.90 -13.38 -21.33
C ARG A 211 -2.69 -14.63 -20.94
N VAL A 212 -3.26 -14.61 -19.73
CA VAL A 212 -4.17 -15.63 -19.28
C VAL A 212 -5.50 -15.43 -20.01
N ARG A 213 -5.90 -16.36 -20.87
CA ARG A 213 -7.25 -16.43 -21.46
C ARG A 213 -8.07 -17.47 -20.73
N ASN A 214 -9.37 -17.24 -20.54
CA ASN A 214 -10.27 -18.19 -19.91
C ASN A 214 -10.15 -19.58 -20.59
N GLY A 215 -9.72 -20.60 -19.80
CA GLY A 215 -9.65 -21.99 -20.26
C GLY A 215 -8.40 -22.38 -21.05
N GLU A 216 -7.45 -21.50 -21.32
CA GLU A 216 -6.16 -21.88 -21.92
C GLU A 216 -5.14 -22.18 -20.83
N ARG A 217 -4.58 -23.41 -20.84
CA ARG A 217 -3.43 -23.77 -19.98
C ARG A 217 -2.25 -22.82 -20.25
N LEU A 218 -1.72 -22.22 -19.20
CA LEU A 218 -0.54 -21.38 -19.28
C LEU A 218 0.64 -22.18 -19.87
N GLN A 219 1.17 -21.73 -21.01
CA GLN A 219 2.36 -22.35 -21.59
C GLN A 219 3.60 -22.01 -20.75
N ARG A 220 4.48 -22.98 -20.48
CA ARG A 220 5.73 -22.83 -19.69
C ARG A 220 6.56 -21.58 -20.05
N SER A 221 6.60 -21.20 -21.32
CA SER A 221 7.34 -20.01 -21.80
C SER A 221 6.74 -18.66 -21.32
N LYS A 222 5.49 -18.65 -20.83
CA LYS A 222 4.78 -17.44 -20.37
C LYS A 222 4.85 -17.26 -18.85
N LEU A 223 5.25 -18.32 -18.10
CA LEU A 223 5.32 -18.36 -16.64
C LEU A 223 6.62 -17.79 -16.07
N VAL A 224 7.59 -17.42 -16.89
CA VAL A 224 8.97 -17.07 -16.48
C VAL A 224 9.04 -15.97 -15.40
N ASN A 225 8.00 -15.16 -15.25
CA ASN A 225 7.95 -14.06 -14.28
C ASN A 225 6.72 -14.08 -13.37
N LEU A 226 5.95 -15.16 -13.37
CA LEU A 226 4.83 -15.33 -12.45
C LEU A 226 5.35 -15.84 -11.12
N THR A 227 4.89 -15.29 -10.03
CA THR A 227 5.34 -15.63 -8.67
C THR A 227 4.15 -15.71 -7.72
N VAL A 228 4.30 -16.41 -6.60
CA VAL A 228 3.27 -16.55 -5.56
C VAL A 228 2.82 -15.19 -5.02
N GLU A 229 3.73 -14.20 -4.96
CA GLU A 229 3.41 -12.86 -4.46
C GLU A 229 2.36 -12.15 -5.32
N ILE A 230 2.29 -12.44 -6.63
CA ILE A 230 1.28 -11.86 -7.52
C ILE A 230 -0.11 -12.41 -7.19
N PHE A 231 -0.23 -13.72 -6.97
CA PHE A 231 -1.47 -14.35 -6.55
C PHE A 231 -1.90 -13.86 -5.17
N ASN A 232 -0.96 -13.82 -4.22
CA ASN A 232 -1.22 -13.29 -2.88
C ASN A 232 -1.71 -11.84 -2.90
N SER A 233 -1.14 -11.01 -3.77
CA SER A 233 -1.57 -9.62 -3.92
C SER A 233 -2.98 -9.50 -4.48
N LEU A 234 -3.36 -10.35 -5.44
CA LEU A 234 -4.72 -10.40 -5.99
C LEU A 234 -5.71 -10.93 -4.96
N MET A 235 -5.39 -12.04 -4.27
CA MET A 235 -6.22 -12.59 -3.20
C MET A 235 -6.48 -11.55 -2.12
N LEU A 236 -5.40 -10.87 -1.65
CA LEU A 236 -5.54 -9.82 -0.64
C LEU A 236 -6.40 -8.65 -1.14
N SER A 237 -6.24 -8.24 -2.40
CA SER A 237 -7.04 -7.16 -2.97
C SER A 237 -8.52 -7.52 -3.01
N TYR A 238 -8.86 -8.74 -3.46
CA TYR A 238 -10.24 -9.21 -3.45
C TYR A 238 -10.80 -9.37 -2.04
N TYR A 239 -9.98 -9.85 -1.10
CA TYR A 239 -10.37 -9.92 0.31
C TYR A 239 -10.69 -8.54 0.89
N GLN A 240 -9.87 -7.52 0.60
CA GLN A 240 -10.09 -6.14 1.05
C GLN A 240 -11.32 -5.47 0.41
N ASP A 241 -11.64 -5.83 -0.84
CA ASP A 241 -12.85 -5.37 -1.54
C ASP A 241 -14.11 -6.14 -1.10
N GLY A 242 -13.99 -7.16 -0.21
CA GLY A 242 -15.10 -7.99 0.28
C GLY A 242 -15.57 -9.06 -0.73
N GLU A 243 -14.85 -9.26 -1.83
CA GLU A 243 -15.18 -10.20 -2.91
C GLU A 243 -14.64 -11.61 -2.61
N LEU A 244 -15.15 -12.22 -1.53
CA LEU A 244 -14.60 -13.45 -0.94
C LEU A 244 -14.61 -14.65 -1.91
N GLU A 245 -15.62 -14.76 -2.79
CA GLU A 245 -15.66 -15.81 -3.82
C GLU A 245 -14.53 -15.69 -4.84
N LYS A 246 -14.09 -14.47 -5.14
CA LYS A 246 -12.99 -14.24 -6.06
C LYS A 246 -11.64 -14.57 -5.44
N VAL A 247 -11.51 -14.52 -4.11
CA VAL A 247 -10.32 -15.03 -3.40
C VAL A 247 -10.14 -16.51 -3.71
N ARG A 248 -11.22 -17.30 -3.61
CA ARG A 248 -11.19 -18.73 -3.95
C ARG A 248 -10.89 -18.98 -5.44
N MET A 249 -11.40 -18.13 -6.32
CA MET A 249 -11.09 -18.20 -7.76
C MET A 249 -9.58 -18.05 -8.03
N ILE A 250 -8.94 -17.04 -7.40
CA ILE A 250 -7.49 -16.82 -7.55
C ILE A 250 -6.67 -17.96 -6.92
N TRP A 251 -7.12 -18.50 -5.78
CA TRP A 251 -6.50 -19.68 -5.17
C TRP A 251 -6.51 -20.88 -6.13
N ASN A 252 -7.66 -21.18 -6.74
CA ASN A 252 -7.78 -22.29 -7.70
C ASN A 252 -6.90 -22.06 -8.93
N GLU A 253 -6.82 -20.81 -9.44
CA GLU A 253 -5.92 -20.45 -10.55
C GLU A 253 -4.45 -20.65 -10.17
N MET A 254 -4.06 -20.32 -8.93
CA MET A 254 -2.71 -20.60 -8.42
C MET A 254 -2.44 -22.10 -8.33
N ALA A 255 -3.39 -22.90 -7.85
CA ALA A 255 -3.26 -24.35 -7.75
C ALA A 255 -3.11 -25.03 -9.13
N GLU A 256 -3.75 -24.50 -10.19
CA GLU A 256 -3.58 -25.00 -11.55
C GLU A 256 -2.15 -24.83 -12.09
N VAL A 257 -1.40 -23.85 -11.55
CA VAL A 257 0.00 -23.56 -11.89
C VAL A 257 0.97 -24.25 -10.94
N ASP A 258 0.48 -24.93 -9.90
CA ASP A 258 1.30 -25.72 -8.97
C ASP A 258 2.08 -26.80 -9.72
N GLY A 259 3.30 -27.10 -9.26
CA GLY A 259 4.23 -27.96 -10.00
C GLY A 259 5.08 -27.25 -11.06
N HIS A 260 4.85 -25.94 -11.30
CA HIS A 260 5.69 -25.10 -12.17
C HIS A 260 6.61 -24.17 -11.35
N GLY A 261 6.79 -24.47 -10.05
CA GLY A 261 7.61 -23.69 -9.10
C GLY A 261 6.84 -22.53 -8.43
N ILE A 262 5.52 -22.56 -8.50
CA ILE A 262 4.63 -21.62 -7.83
C ILE A 262 3.72 -22.47 -6.94
N SER A 263 4.01 -22.48 -5.64
CA SER A 263 3.18 -23.16 -4.64
C SER A 263 2.67 -22.17 -3.61
N PRO A 264 1.43 -22.35 -3.09
CA PRO A 264 0.94 -21.56 -1.98
C PRO A 264 1.89 -21.58 -0.79
N ASN A 265 2.07 -20.45 -0.14
CA ASN A 265 2.85 -20.32 1.09
C ASN A 265 1.94 -19.99 2.28
N GLU A 266 2.51 -19.88 3.47
CA GLU A 266 1.77 -19.58 4.72
C GLU A 266 0.86 -18.36 4.56
N TYR A 267 1.34 -17.31 3.88
CA TYR A 267 0.55 -16.11 3.63
C TYR A 267 -0.66 -16.39 2.72
N SER A 268 -0.50 -17.22 1.68
CA SER A 268 -1.60 -17.62 0.79
C SER A 268 -2.71 -18.33 1.57
N TYR A 269 -2.31 -19.29 2.43
CA TYR A 269 -3.22 -20.02 3.31
C TYR A 269 -3.92 -19.07 4.28
N GLY A 270 -3.19 -18.13 4.89
CA GLY A 270 -3.72 -17.13 5.81
C GLY A 270 -4.83 -16.27 5.19
N VAL A 271 -4.63 -15.75 3.98
CA VAL A 271 -5.65 -14.96 3.26
C VAL A 271 -6.87 -15.81 2.92
N LEU A 272 -6.68 -17.07 2.49
CA LEU A 272 -7.78 -17.95 2.17
C LEU A 272 -8.61 -18.30 3.41
N MET A 273 -7.96 -18.67 4.52
CA MET A 273 -8.64 -18.93 5.80
C MET A 273 -9.40 -17.69 6.31
N ALA A 274 -8.77 -16.49 6.20
CA ALA A 274 -9.44 -15.25 6.57
C ALA A 274 -10.73 -15.03 5.77
N SER A 275 -10.70 -15.32 4.46
CA SER A 275 -11.88 -15.19 3.61
C SER A 275 -12.98 -16.18 3.99
N CYS A 276 -12.64 -17.43 4.37
CA CYS A 276 -13.59 -18.41 4.86
C CYS A 276 -14.19 -18.00 6.20
N CYS A 277 -13.37 -17.53 7.14
CA CYS A 277 -13.82 -17.02 8.43
C CYS A 277 -14.75 -15.81 8.30
N ASP A 278 -14.48 -14.87 7.38
CA ASP A 278 -15.34 -13.69 7.17
C ASP A 278 -16.65 -14.02 6.49
N LYS A 279 -16.66 -15.08 5.68
CA LYS A 279 -17.89 -15.67 5.10
C LYS A 279 -18.72 -16.43 6.14
N GLY A 280 -18.15 -16.76 7.29
CA GLY A 280 -18.76 -17.59 8.34
C GLY A 280 -18.59 -19.09 8.11
N SER A 281 -17.78 -19.51 7.14
CA SER A 281 -17.48 -20.91 6.82
C SER A 281 -16.24 -21.37 7.60
N VAL A 282 -16.36 -21.43 8.93
CA VAL A 282 -15.20 -21.76 9.80
C VAL A 282 -14.76 -23.21 9.67
N GLU A 283 -15.68 -24.13 9.32
CA GLU A 283 -15.38 -25.54 9.06
C GLU A 283 -14.43 -25.65 7.84
N GLU A 284 -14.68 -24.87 6.79
CA GLU A 284 -13.80 -24.82 5.62
C GLU A 284 -12.43 -24.20 5.97
N ALA A 285 -12.39 -23.23 6.87
CA ALA A 285 -11.12 -22.68 7.38
C ALA A 285 -10.35 -23.73 8.20
N GLU A 286 -11.03 -24.59 8.99
CA GLU A 286 -10.39 -25.72 9.70
C GLU A 286 -9.81 -26.76 8.73
N GLU A 287 -10.49 -27.06 7.63
CA GLU A 287 -9.95 -27.95 6.58
C GLU A 287 -8.67 -27.40 5.97
N ILE A 288 -8.64 -26.09 5.67
CA ILE A 288 -7.46 -25.39 5.12
C ILE A 288 -6.33 -25.38 6.14
N TRP A 289 -6.63 -25.16 7.43
CA TRP A 289 -5.66 -25.23 8.52
C TRP A 289 -5.01 -26.62 8.60
N ASN A 290 -5.83 -27.68 8.55
CA ASN A 290 -5.33 -29.05 8.58
C ASN A 290 -4.49 -29.41 7.34
N GLU A 291 -4.87 -28.88 6.15
CA GLU A 291 -4.06 -29.02 4.94
C GLU A 291 -2.70 -28.36 5.10
N MET A 292 -2.64 -27.12 5.61
CA MET A 292 -1.42 -26.38 5.88
C MET A 292 -0.50 -27.15 6.85
N THR A 293 -1.07 -27.68 7.95
CA THR A 293 -0.36 -28.53 8.92
C THR A 293 0.19 -29.80 8.29
N SER A 294 -0.62 -30.48 7.45
CA SER A 294 -0.21 -31.73 6.78
C SER A 294 0.96 -31.53 5.82
N LYS A 295 1.12 -30.33 5.29
CA LYS A 295 2.24 -29.93 4.43
C LYS A 295 3.48 -29.50 5.23
N GLY A 296 3.45 -29.56 6.55
CA GLY A 296 4.55 -29.20 7.44
C GLY A 296 4.83 -27.69 7.49
N MET A 297 3.85 -26.86 7.15
CA MET A 297 3.97 -25.40 7.28
C MET A 297 3.73 -25.00 8.73
N GLU A 298 4.50 -24.02 9.20
CA GLU A 298 4.37 -23.50 10.56
C GLU A 298 3.21 -22.50 10.64
N HIS A 299 2.54 -22.49 11.79
CA HIS A 299 1.50 -21.51 12.08
C HIS A 299 2.11 -20.35 12.87
N ASP A 300 2.07 -19.17 12.29
CA ASP A 300 2.50 -17.93 12.94
C ASP A 300 1.35 -17.27 13.72
N ALA A 301 1.64 -16.20 14.45
CA ALA A 301 0.65 -15.46 15.21
C ALA A 301 -0.50 -14.93 14.33
N ALA A 302 -0.25 -14.58 13.06
CA ALA A 302 -1.29 -14.10 12.16
C ALA A 302 -2.25 -15.21 11.76
N THR A 303 -1.73 -16.41 11.49
CA THR A 303 -2.50 -17.60 11.15
C THR A 303 -3.40 -18.02 12.32
N PHE A 304 -2.86 -18.10 13.55
CA PHE A 304 -3.64 -18.34 14.75
C PHE A 304 -4.71 -17.27 14.97
N ASN A 305 -4.34 -15.98 14.83
CA ASN A 305 -5.29 -14.85 14.97
C ASN A 305 -6.44 -14.93 13.97
N THR A 306 -6.19 -15.44 12.78
CA THR A 306 -7.23 -15.65 11.76
C THR A 306 -8.26 -16.68 12.23
N MET A 307 -7.81 -17.85 12.72
CA MET A 307 -8.69 -18.93 13.14
C MET A 307 -9.53 -18.55 14.38
N PHE A 308 -8.89 -18.17 15.47
CA PHE A 308 -9.69 -17.83 16.66
C PHE A 308 -10.50 -16.53 16.47
N GLY A 309 -10.04 -15.57 15.65
CA GLY A 309 -10.83 -14.41 15.26
C GLY A 309 -12.10 -14.82 14.48
N GLY A 310 -12.01 -15.83 13.63
CA GLY A 310 -13.16 -16.46 12.95
C GLY A 310 -14.17 -17.06 13.95
N PHE A 311 -13.69 -17.88 14.88
CA PHE A 311 -14.52 -18.48 15.91
C PHE A 311 -15.14 -17.45 16.87
N CYS A 312 -14.38 -16.44 17.27
CA CYS A 312 -14.91 -15.31 18.05
C CYS A 312 -16.05 -14.59 17.33
N ARG A 313 -15.94 -14.42 16.00
CA ARG A 313 -17.01 -13.76 15.22
C ARG A 313 -18.32 -14.54 15.17
N ILE A 314 -18.28 -15.86 15.17
CA ILE A 314 -19.50 -16.69 15.20
C ILE A 314 -19.96 -17.01 16.63
N GLY A 315 -19.19 -16.67 17.65
CA GLY A 315 -19.51 -16.90 19.07
C GLY A 315 -19.08 -18.27 19.60
N GLU A 316 -18.32 -19.06 18.84
CA GLU A 316 -17.78 -20.36 19.24
C GLU A 316 -16.53 -20.18 20.12
N MET A 317 -16.73 -19.59 21.31
CA MET A 317 -15.61 -19.19 22.18
C MET A 317 -14.78 -20.37 22.67
N GLY A 318 -15.40 -21.55 22.89
CA GLY A 318 -14.69 -22.76 23.30
C GLY A 318 -13.62 -23.18 22.29
N LYS A 319 -13.94 -23.18 20.99
CA LYS A 319 -12.96 -23.46 19.93
C LYS A 319 -11.89 -22.37 19.84
N ALA A 320 -12.26 -21.09 20.00
CA ALA A 320 -11.30 -20.01 20.03
C ALA A 320 -10.26 -20.19 21.16
N GLU A 321 -10.70 -20.63 22.35
CA GLU A 321 -9.82 -20.94 23.47
C GLU A 321 -8.89 -22.13 23.23
N ASP A 322 -9.37 -23.16 22.48
CA ASP A 322 -8.53 -24.29 22.09
C ASP A 322 -7.40 -23.83 21.17
N TYR A 323 -7.70 -23.00 20.15
CA TYR A 323 -6.64 -22.43 19.29
C TYR A 323 -5.68 -21.51 20.04
N LEU A 324 -6.12 -20.76 21.07
CA LEU A 324 -5.22 -19.99 21.94
C LEU A 324 -4.28 -20.92 22.71
N ARG A 325 -4.81 -22.03 23.22
CA ARG A 325 -4.00 -23.03 23.95
C ARG A 325 -2.95 -23.64 23.03
N ASP A 326 -3.32 -24.00 21.80
CA ASP A 326 -2.40 -24.55 20.80
C ASP A 326 -1.34 -23.52 20.38
N MET A 327 -1.70 -22.25 20.27
CA MET A 327 -0.77 -21.14 19.99
C MET A 327 0.32 -21.07 21.09
N VAL A 328 -0.09 -21.09 22.36
CA VAL A 328 0.85 -21.05 23.51
C VAL A 328 1.71 -22.32 23.55
N LEU A 329 1.13 -23.49 23.32
CA LEU A 329 1.86 -24.76 23.31
C LEU A 329 2.88 -24.83 22.16
N SER A 330 2.59 -24.18 21.04
CA SER A 330 3.51 -24.06 19.89
C SER A 330 4.60 -22.99 20.12
N GLY A 331 4.63 -22.33 21.28
CA GLY A 331 5.60 -21.28 21.58
C GLY A 331 5.36 -19.97 20.87
N VAL A 332 4.19 -19.76 20.26
CA VAL A 332 3.81 -18.53 19.59
C VAL A 332 3.18 -17.59 20.60
N GLU A 333 3.72 -16.38 20.73
CA GLU A 333 3.24 -15.39 21.69
C GLU A 333 1.93 -14.74 21.24
N ALA A 334 0.99 -14.60 22.18
CA ALA A 334 -0.24 -13.84 21.96
C ALA A 334 0.08 -12.36 21.70
N THR A 335 -0.59 -11.76 20.75
CA THR A 335 -0.40 -10.36 20.34
C THR A 335 -1.55 -9.49 20.84
N CYS A 336 -1.44 -8.18 20.67
CA CYS A 336 -2.55 -7.24 20.92
C CYS A 336 -3.82 -7.69 20.18
N VAL A 337 -3.71 -8.09 18.91
CA VAL A 337 -4.84 -8.57 18.09
C VAL A 337 -5.50 -9.81 18.68
N THR A 338 -4.71 -10.72 19.26
CA THR A 338 -5.20 -11.90 19.99
C THR A 338 -6.17 -11.50 21.10
N HIS A 339 -5.71 -10.65 22.00
CA HIS A 339 -6.51 -10.20 23.16
C HIS A 339 -7.75 -9.41 22.74
N GLU A 340 -7.63 -8.51 21.74
CA GLU A 340 -8.78 -7.77 21.21
C GLU A 340 -9.84 -8.67 20.59
N SER A 341 -9.44 -9.73 19.89
CA SER A 341 -10.37 -10.70 19.31
C SER A 341 -11.16 -11.43 20.38
N PHE A 342 -10.52 -11.80 21.50
CA PHE A 342 -11.21 -12.40 22.65
C PHE A 342 -12.18 -11.42 23.31
N VAL A 343 -11.79 -10.18 23.56
CA VAL A 343 -12.69 -9.16 24.14
C VAL A 343 -13.92 -9.01 23.24
N LYS A 344 -13.73 -8.82 21.92
CA LYS A 344 -14.83 -8.68 20.95
C LYS A 344 -15.69 -9.95 20.87
N GLY A 345 -15.07 -11.12 20.90
CA GLY A 345 -15.76 -12.41 20.86
C GLY A 345 -16.67 -12.63 22.06
N TYR A 346 -16.16 -12.43 23.28
CA TYR A 346 -16.95 -12.54 24.51
C TYR A 346 -18.06 -11.49 24.58
N CYS A 347 -17.81 -10.24 24.14
CA CYS A 347 -18.87 -9.23 24.01
C CYS A 347 -20.02 -9.73 23.11
N LYS A 348 -19.68 -10.33 21.97
CA LYS A 348 -20.66 -10.88 21.03
C LYS A 348 -21.38 -12.11 21.59
N ALA A 349 -20.66 -13.02 22.23
CA ALA A 349 -21.23 -14.19 22.91
C ALA A 349 -22.11 -13.83 24.12
N GLY A 350 -21.98 -12.61 24.64
CA GLY A 350 -22.77 -12.13 25.77
C GLY A 350 -22.15 -12.42 27.12
N ASP A 351 -20.95 -13.00 27.17
CA ASP A 351 -20.22 -13.25 28.41
C ASP A 351 -19.37 -12.03 28.78
N MET A 352 -20.01 -11.11 29.52
CA MET A 352 -19.36 -9.86 29.95
C MET A 352 -18.27 -10.08 31.00
N ASP A 353 -18.38 -11.13 31.80
CA ASP A 353 -17.36 -11.42 32.82
C ASP A 353 -16.07 -11.89 32.14
N ALA A 354 -16.19 -12.81 31.18
CA ALA A 354 -15.05 -13.24 30.38
C ALA A 354 -14.47 -12.08 29.55
N ALA A 355 -15.30 -11.19 28.98
CA ALA A 355 -14.83 -10.01 28.25
C ALA A 355 -14.00 -9.06 29.14
N LEU A 356 -14.45 -8.81 30.37
CA LEU A 356 -13.71 -8.00 31.35
C LEU A 356 -12.41 -8.68 31.79
N VAL A 357 -12.42 -9.99 31.99
CA VAL A 357 -11.20 -10.76 32.32
C VAL A 357 -10.19 -10.66 31.16
N ALA A 358 -10.64 -10.83 29.90
CA ALA A 358 -9.81 -10.70 28.71
C ALA A 358 -9.23 -9.29 28.56
N SER A 359 -10.03 -8.25 28.79
CA SER A 359 -9.58 -6.85 28.76
C SER A 359 -8.53 -6.56 29.84
N LYS A 360 -8.74 -7.05 31.08
CA LYS A 360 -7.76 -6.93 32.16
C LYS A 360 -6.47 -7.72 31.90
N ALA A 361 -6.58 -8.91 31.31
CA ALA A 361 -5.41 -9.70 30.91
C ALA A 361 -4.58 -8.97 29.85
N MET A 362 -5.23 -8.34 28.88
CA MET A 362 -4.60 -7.50 27.87
C MET A 362 -3.78 -6.35 28.50
N SER A 363 -4.39 -5.60 29.43
CA SER A 363 -3.71 -4.48 30.12
C SER A 363 -2.55 -4.98 30.98
N ARG A 364 -2.69 -6.12 31.69
CA ARG A 364 -1.62 -6.73 32.48
C ARG A 364 -0.45 -7.22 31.61
N GLY A 365 -0.72 -7.65 30.38
CA GLY A 365 0.29 -8.00 29.40
C GLY A 365 1.01 -6.80 28.79
N GLY A 366 0.67 -5.58 29.18
CA GLY A 366 1.26 -4.34 28.66
C GLY A 366 0.73 -3.94 27.28
N PHE A 367 -0.35 -4.55 26.81
CA PHE A 367 -0.98 -4.20 25.53
C PHE A 367 -1.98 -3.06 25.71
N VAL A 368 -1.96 -2.13 24.79
CA VAL A 368 -2.93 -1.03 24.72
C VAL A 368 -4.04 -1.41 23.75
N ALA A 369 -5.28 -1.44 24.23
CA ALA A 369 -6.44 -1.73 23.40
C ALA A 369 -6.70 -0.59 22.39
N GLN A 370 -7.15 -0.95 21.18
CA GLN A 370 -7.63 0.03 20.22
C GLN A 370 -8.92 0.69 20.72
N GLY A 371 -9.15 1.95 20.34
CA GLY A 371 -10.36 2.68 20.70
C GLY A 371 -11.64 1.91 20.38
N SER A 372 -11.71 1.31 19.20
CA SER A 372 -12.86 0.51 18.77
C SER A 372 -13.14 -0.72 19.66
N THR A 373 -12.14 -1.27 20.32
CA THR A 373 -12.29 -2.42 21.23
C THR A 373 -12.87 -1.97 22.56
N ILE A 374 -12.36 -0.86 23.11
CA ILE A 374 -12.89 -0.26 24.34
C ILE A 374 -14.32 0.22 24.14
N ASP A 375 -14.59 0.97 23.05
CA ASP A 375 -15.92 1.46 22.72
C ASP A 375 -16.93 0.32 22.56
N GLY A 376 -16.55 -0.78 21.87
CA GLY A 376 -17.39 -1.96 21.73
C GLY A 376 -17.67 -2.68 23.05
N LEU A 377 -16.68 -2.74 23.94
CA LEU A 377 -16.85 -3.32 25.29
C LEU A 377 -17.79 -2.46 26.16
N VAL A 378 -17.59 -1.13 26.15
CA VAL A 378 -18.48 -0.18 26.84
C VAL A 378 -19.91 -0.30 26.31
N GLU A 379 -20.10 -0.31 25.00
CA GLU A 379 -21.44 -0.49 24.37
C GLU A 379 -22.10 -1.81 24.81
N ALA A 380 -21.33 -2.92 24.79
CA ALA A 380 -21.84 -4.23 25.20
C ALA A 380 -22.20 -4.28 26.68
N LEU A 381 -21.44 -3.62 27.54
CA LEU A 381 -21.71 -3.53 29.00
C LEU A 381 -22.95 -2.68 29.28
N CYS A 382 -23.04 -1.48 28.66
CA CYS A 382 -24.21 -0.62 28.81
C CYS A 382 -25.49 -1.30 28.29
N GLY A 383 -25.44 -2.01 27.17
CA GLY A 383 -26.56 -2.77 26.63
C GLY A 383 -27.06 -3.90 27.51
N ARG A 384 -26.30 -4.28 28.56
CA ARG A 384 -26.66 -5.30 29.56
C ARG A 384 -26.83 -4.74 30.98
N ASP A 385 -27.07 -3.44 31.07
CA ASP A 385 -27.25 -2.71 32.33
C ASP A 385 -26.04 -2.74 33.27
N ARG A 386 -24.83 -3.07 32.77
CA ARG A 386 -23.57 -3.11 33.52
C ARG A 386 -22.80 -1.78 33.35
N VAL A 387 -23.48 -0.66 33.61
CA VAL A 387 -22.97 0.69 33.35
C VAL A 387 -21.71 1.00 34.17
N LEU A 388 -21.65 0.56 35.42
CA LEU A 388 -20.49 0.81 36.31
C LEU A 388 -19.23 0.11 35.81
N ASP A 389 -19.34 -1.12 35.35
CA ASP A 389 -18.22 -1.83 34.74
C ASP A 389 -17.74 -1.13 33.46
N GLY A 390 -18.69 -0.61 32.66
CA GLY A 390 -18.36 0.19 31.48
C GLY A 390 -17.63 1.50 31.84
N LEU A 391 -18.04 2.16 32.91
CA LEU A 391 -17.38 3.37 33.42
C LEU A 391 -15.95 3.05 33.89
N ASP A 392 -15.74 1.95 34.62
CA ASP A 392 -14.42 1.51 35.07
C ASP A 392 -13.51 1.19 33.87
N VAL A 393 -14.02 0.52 32.84
CA VAL A 393 -13.29 0.23 31.60
C VAL A 393 -12.86 1.52 30.90
N LEU A 394 -13.77 2.49 30.74
CA LEU A 394 -13.47 3.75 30.07
C LEU A 394 -12.43 4.55 30.88
N LYS A 395 -12.61 4.69 32.17
CA LYS A 395 -11.67 5.41 33.06
C LYS A 395 -10.28 4.77 33.04
N GLY A 396 -10.21 3.44 33.13
CA GLY A 396 -8.94 2.71 33.05
C GLY A 396 -8.23 2.88 31.69
N ALA A 397 -8.98 2.96 30.59
CA ALA A 397 -8.41 3.24 29.27
C ALA A 397 -7.91 4.67 29.15
N MET A 398 -8.59 5.64 29.73
CA MET A 398 -8.22 7.07 29.73
C MET A 398 -6.97 7.39 30.57
N GLU A 399 -6.52 6.51 31.46
CA GLU A 399 -5.21 6.64 32.11
C GLU A 399 -4.06 6.65 31.09
N ASN A 400 -4.26 6.04 29.94
CA ASN A 400 -3.34 6.11 28.81
C ASN A 400 -3.59 7.39 28.00
N LYS A 401 -2.63 8.31 27.99
CA LYS A 401 -2.71 9.61 27.28
C LYS A 401 -2.84 9.49 25.74
N GLU A 402 -2.53 8.32 25.17
CA GLU A 402 -2.67 8.07 23.72
C GLU A 402 -4.08 7.60 23.35
N PHE A 403 -4.90 7.24 24.34
CA PHE A 403 -6.26 6.79 24.08
C PHE A 403 -7.22 7.98 24.00
N VAL A 404 -7.98 8.05 22.91
CA VAL A 404 -9.06 9.02 22.73
C VAL A 404 -10.37 8.24 22.62
N PRO A 405 -11.26 8.31 23.63
CA PRO A 405 -12.54 7.63 23.61
C PRO A 405 -13.45 8.21 22.50
N ALA A 406 -14.40 7.40 21.99
CA ALA A 406 -15.43 7.95 21.11
C ALA A 406 -16.49 8.71 21.93
N GLY A 407 -17.01 9.79 21.36
CA GLY A 407 -18.10 10.56 21.97
C GLY A 407 -19.33 9.68 22.31
N ARG A 408 -19.60 8.66 21.48
CA ARG A 408 -20.68 7.70 21.70
C ARG A 408 -20.52 6.91 23.00
N SER A 409 -19.32 6.53 23.41
CA SER A 409 -19.07 5.82 24.68
C SER A 409 -19.43 6.68 25.89
N PHE A 410 -19.10 7.97 25.83
CA PHE A 410 -19.54 8.93 26.86
C PHE A 410 -21.06 9.05 26.90
N SER A 411 -21.71 9.26 25.76
CA SER A 411 -23.18 9.39 25.67
C SER A 411 -23.90 8.16 26.24
N LEU A 412 -23.43 6.95 25.92
CA LEU A 412 -24.03 5.70 26.43
C LEU A 412 -23.89 5.56 27.95
N LEU A 413 -22.70 5.88 28.48
CA LEU A 413 -22.45 5.81 29.91
C LEU A 413 -23.24 6.87 30.68
N VAL A 414 -23.28 8.11 30.19
CA VAL A 414 -24.08 9.18 30.82
C VAL A 414 -25.57 8.77 30.87
N LYS A 415 -26.12 8.28 29.76
CA LYS A 415 -27.51 7.77 29.71
C LYS A 415 -27.73 6.66 30.74
N GLY A 416 -26.82 5.68 30.79
CA GLY A 416 -26.91 4.58 31.73
C GLY A 416 -26.77 5.02 33.19
N LEU A 417 -25.94 6.01 33.49
CA LEU A 417 -25.81 6.57 34.84
C LEU A 417 -27.06 7.36 35.23
N CYS A 418 -27.62 8.15 34.33
CA CYS A 418 -28.89 8.87 34.55
C CYS A 418 -30.04 7.89 34.85
N SER A 419 -30.18 6.83 34.08
CA SER A 419 -31.22 5.81 34.30
C SER A 419 -31.07 5.05 35.64
N LYS A 420 -29.87 5.03 36.24
CA LYS A 420 -29.60 4.50 37.58
C LYS A 420 -29.71 5.53 38.70
N GLY A 421 -30.09 6.78 38.37
CA GLY A 421 -30.17 7.87 39.32
C GLY A 421 -28.82 8.40 39.82
N MET A 422 -27.71 7.98 39.18
CA MET A 422 -26.33 8.38 39.55
C MET A 422 -25.95 9.71 38.87
N MET A 423 -26.69 10.77 39.20
CA MET A 423 -26.60 12.06 38.52
C MET A 423 -25.25 12.77 38.70
N ASP A 424 -24.62 12.61 39.85
CA ASP A 424 -23.32 13.26 40.16
C ASP A 424 -22.22 12.63 39.28
N GLU A 425 -22.21 11.31 39.14
CA GLU A 425 -21.27 10.58 38.26
C GLU A 425 -21.53 10.92 36.80
N ALA A 426 -22.81 11.03 36.41
CA ALA A 426 -23.17 11.41 35.05
C ALA A 426 -22.67 12.83 34.70
N LEU A 427 -22.80 13.80 35.60
CA LEU A 427 -22.29 15.16 35.43
C LEU A 427 -20.75 15.21 35.35
N ASN A 428 -20.08 14.45 36.21
CA ASN A 428 -18.61 14.34 36.15
C ASN A 428 -18.16 13.79 34.80
N LEU A 429 -18.84 12.74 34.32
CA LEU A 429 -18.50 12.13 33.04
C LEU A 429 -18.82 13.07 31.86
N GLN A 430 -19.90 13.87 31.93
CA GLN A 430 -20.19 14.90 30.94
C GLN A 430 -19.10 15.97 30.91
N THR A 431 -18.56 16.35 32.07
CA THR A 431 -17.44 17.31 32.14
C THR A 431 -16.17 16.73 31.49
N GLU A 432 -15.88 15.44 31.70
CA GLU A 432 -14.78 14.74 31.03
C GLU A 432 -15.02 14.66 29.51
N MET A 433 -16.25 14.37 29.07
CA MET A 433 -16.65 14.39 27.66
C MET A 433 -16.33 15.74 27.01
N ALA A 434 -16.75 16.84 27.64
CA ALA A 434 -16.48 18.19 27.15
C ALA A 434 -14.98 18.53 27.12
N SER A 435 -14.21 18.10 28.14
CA SER A 435 -12.75 18.30 28.18
C SER A 435 -12.00 17.57 27.06
N ASN A 436 -12.58 16.48 26.56
CA ASN A 436 -12.07 15.74 25.39
C ASN A 436 -12.60 16.28 24.04
N GLY A 437 -13.33 17.41 24.04
CA GLY A 437 -13.81 18.08 22.83
C GLY A 437 -15.09 17.51 22.23
N PHE A 438 -15.85 16.73 23.00
CA PHE A 438 -17.15 16.21 22.58
C PHE A 438 -18.28 17.02 23.21
N GLU A 439 -19.24 17.42 22.39
CA GLU A 439 -20.47 18.10 22.86
C GLU A 439 -21.56 17.07 23.18
N PRO A 440 -22.34 17.28 24.25
CA PRO A 440 -23.50 16.44 24.56
C PRO A 440 -24.54 16.50 23.42
N ASP A 441 -25.01 15.35 22.99
CA ASP A 441 -26.09 15.25 22.02
C ASP A 441 -27.49 15.43 22.69
N ALA A 442 -28.53 15.59 21.85
CA ALA A 442 -29.90 15.72 22.33
C ALA A 442 -30.35 14.55 23.23
N ASP A 443 -29.84 13.39 22.97
CA ASP A 443 -30.13 12.19 23.76
C ASP A 443 -29.53 12.25 25.18
N VAL A 444 -28.32 12.82 25.32
CA VAL A 444 -27.68 13.06 26.63
C VAL A 444 -28.50 14.07 27.44
N TYR A 445 -28.93 15.18 26.84
CA TYR A 445 -29.81 16.13 27.48
C TYR A 445 -31.14 15.49 27.91
N SER A 446 -31.75 14.68 27.05
CA SER A 446 -32.99 13.97 27.39
C SER A 446 -32.81 13.05 28.57
N ALA A 447 -31.69 12.28 28.61
CA ALA A 447 -31.38 11.38 29.73
C ALA A 447 -31.21 12.12 31.08
N PHE A 448 -30.55 13.28 31.05
CA PHE A 448 -30.46 14.11 32.26
C PHE A 448 -31.81 14.66 32.69
N MET A 449 -32.66 15.11 31.77
CA MET A 449 -34.00 15.62 32.08
C MET A 449 -34.84 14.50 32.73
N GLU A 450 -34.89 13.34 32.11
CA GLU A 450 -35.61 12.14 32.65
C GLU A 450 -35.08 11.75 34.03
N GLY A 451 -33.78 11.66 34.21
CA GLY A 451 -33.18 11.30 35.50
C GLY A 451 -33.46 12.31 36.61
N TYR A 452 -33.47 13.60 36.31
CA TYR A 452 -33.85 14.64 37.31
C TYR A 452 -35.38 14.67 37.57
N GLU A 453 -36.22 14.37 36.57
CA GLU A 453 -37.66 14.23 36.77
C GLU A 453 -37.99 13.03 37.67
N GLU A 454 -37.35 11.90 37.49
CA GLU A 454 -37.52 10.70 38.35
C GLU A 454 -37.08 10.96 39.79
N LEU A 455 -36.02 11.72 39.99
CA LEU A 455 -35.56 12.16 41.33
C LEU A 455 -36.38 13.29 41.92
N GLY A 456 -37.43 13.75 41.22
CA GLY A 456 -38.33 14.82 41.67
C GLY A 456 -37.75 16.24 41.54
N ASN A 457 -36.59 16.42 40.91
CA ASN A 457 -35.92 17.71 40.75
C ASN A 457 -36.34 18.38 39.42
N ARG A 458 -37.62 18.80 39.37
CA ARG A 458 -38.23 19.44 38.18
C ARG A 458 -37.56 20.75 37.77
N GLU A 459 -37.00 21.51 38.72
CA GLU A 459 -36.33 22.77 38.44
C GLU A 459 -35.08 22.57 37.55
N LYS A 460 -34.24 21.60 37.89
CA LYS A 460 -33.08 21.25 37.06
C LYS A 460 -33.46 20.68 35.71
N ALA A 461 -34.50 19.86 35.63
CA ALA A 461 -34.98 19.32 34.36
C ALA A 461 -35.47 20.42 33.40
N GLU A 462 -36.22 21.42 33.93
CA GLU A 462 -36.66 22.58 33.14
C GLU A 462 -35.50 23.50 32.69
N SER A 463 -34.47 23.67 33.54
CA SER A 463 -33.27 24.44 33.17
C SER A 463 -32.54 23.80 32.00
N LEU A 464 -32.31 22.47 32.03
CA LEU A 464 -31.69 21.71 30.94
C LEU A 464 -32.53 21.74 29.66
N ARG A 465 -33.86 21.71 29.76
CA ARG A 465 -34.76 21.86 28.61
C ARG A 465 -34.60 23.21 27.91
N LYS A 466 -34.43 24.29 28.65
CA LYS A 466 -34.16 25.61 28.10
C LYS A 466 -32.82 25.69 27.41
N GLU A 467 -31.77 25.14 28.03
CA GLU A 467 -30.41 25.10 27.48
C GLU A 467 -30.36 24.31 26.17
N MET A 468 -31.01 23.15 26.09
CA MET A 468 -31.12 22.35 24.88
C MET A 468 -31.83 23.10 23.74
N LEU A 469 -32.90 23.86 24.06
CA LEU A 469 -33.62 24.66 23.06
C LEU A 469 -32.77 25.83 22.56
N GLU A 470 -31.96 26.46 23.41
CA GLU A 470 -31.04 27.54 23.03
C GLU A 470 -29.92 27.04 22.11
N LEU A 471 -29.41 25.82 22.33
CA LEU A 471 -28.41 25.20 21.46
C LEU A 471 -28.96 24.86 20.07
N HIS A 472 -30.22 24.39 19.98
CA HIS A 472 -30.89 24.07 18.71
C HIS A 472 -31.30 25.27 17.87
N VAL A 473 -31.36 26.47 18.47
CA VAL A 473 -31.71 27.73 17.77
C VAL A 473 -30.45 28.38 17.17
N ASN A 474 -29.25 28.06 17.68
CA ASN A 474 -27.97 28.66 17.27
C ASN A 474 -27.09 27.76 16.35
N GLY A 475 -27.53 26.57 15.98
CA GLY A 475 -26.89 25.64 15.06
C GLY A 475 -27.72 25.40 13.81
#